data_f5a1e3ae01db3f8dbd49b1767eeaa010
#
_entry.id   f5a1e3ae01db3f8dbd49b1767eeaa010
#
_cell.length_a   1.000
_cell.length_b   1.000
_cell.length_c   1.000
_cell.angle_alpha   90.00
_cell.angle_beta   90.00
_cell.angle_gamma   90.00
#
_symmetry.space_group_name_H-M   'P 1'
#
loop_
_entity.id
_entity.type
_entity.pdbx_description
1 polymer ?
#
loop_
_entity_poly.entity_id
_entity_poly.type
_entity_poly.pdbx_seq_one_letter_code
_entity_poly.pdbx_strand_id
1 'polypeptide(L)'
;EVRLATTKSEIRRAQRLRYRVFYEEMSAVPTGMAALKRRDVDAYDAICDHLLVIDHAAVNTTPFATKPFRRARPKVVGTYRLLRQEAADSHFGFYTAGEYDIAPMMAANPGARFLELGRSCVLKPYRTKRTVELLWAGIWAYVQHHRIDAMLGCASLEGTDPDRLALPLSFLHHHARAAEGWCARALPKRYVAMDRLAREAVDPKAALQALPPLIKGYLRVGATFGDGAVVDHQFGTTDVFVVLPVSAIAERYRDH
;
A
#
# COMPACT_ATOMS: atom_id res chain seq x y z
N GLU A 1 -6.40 -13.72 13.36
CA GLU A 1 -6.36 -14.50 12.11
C GLU A 1 -5.98 -13.60 10.95
N VAL A 2 -5.18 -14.12 10.01
CA VAL A 2 -4.94 -13.49 8.70
C VAL A 2 -5.35 -14.47 7.60
N ARG A 3 -6.13 -14.01 6.62
CA ARG A 3 -6.55 -14.79 5.45
C ARG A 3 -7.13 -13.91 4.35
N LEU A 4 -7.35 -14.48 3.17
CA LEU A 4 -8.09 -13.82 2.10
C LEU A 4 -9.59 -13.75 2.42
N ALA A 5 -10.25 -12.72 1.89
CA ALA A 5 -11.71 -12.63 1.87
C ALA A 5 -12.29 -13.71 0.94
N THR A 6 -13.31 -14.44 1.42
CA THR A 6 -13.98 -15.50 0.66
C THR A 6 -15.38 -15.10 0.21
N THR A 7 -15.91 -13.99 0.72
CA THR A 7 -17.27 -13.55 0.42
C THR A 7 -17.34 -12.06 0.08
N LYS A 8 -18.33 -11.68 -0.75
CA LYS A 8 -18.63 -10.27 -1.02
C LYS A 8 -18.95 -9.46 0.25
N SER A 9 -19.43 -10.13 1.31
CA SER A 9 -19.69 -9.50 2.61
C SER A 9 -18.38 -9.09 3.30
N GLU A 10 -17.34 -9.92 3.21
CA GLU A 10 -16.03 -9.62 3.78
C GLU A 10 -15.32 -8.51 3.01
N ILE A 11 -15.38 -8.52 1.68
CA ILE A 11 -14.89 -7.41 0.86
C ILE A 11 -15.57 -6.09 1.27
N ARG A 12 -16.90 -6.09 1.44
CA ARG A 12 -17.62 -4.90 1.95
C ARG A 12 -17.16 -4.45 3.34
N ARG A 13 -16.69 -5.37 4.18
CA ARG A 13 -16.12 -5.03 5.50
C ARG A 13 -14.75 -4.39 5.38
N ALA A 14 -13.90 -4.90 4.47
CA ALA A 14 -12.63 -4.26 4.13
C ALA A 14 -12.83 -2.84 3.56
N GLN A 15 -13.80 -2.66 2.64
CA GLN A 15 -14.15 -1.36 2.09
C GLN A 15 -14.62 -0.35 3.15
N ARG A 16 -15.38 -0.80 4.16
CA ARG A 16 -15.78 0.07 5.31
C ARG A 16 -14.60 0.39 6.22
N LEU A 17 -13.70 -0.58 6.44
CA LEU A 17 -12.46 -0.35 7.18
C LEU A 17 -11.62 0.73 6.49
N ARG A 18 -11.40 0.61 5.17
CA ARG A 18 -10.68 1.59 4.35
C ARG A 18 -11.33 2.96 4.42
N TYR A 19 -12.66 3.04 4.28
CA TYR A 19 -13.38 4.30 4.40
C TYR A 19 -13.12 4.97 5.75
N ARG A 20 -13.24 4.21 6.84
CA ARG A 20 -12.97 4.73 8.18
C ARG A 20 -11.56 5.26 8.33
N VAL A 21 -10.57 4.53 7.80
CA VAL A 21 -9.16 4.95 7.93
C VAL A 21 -8.85 6.12 7.01
N PHE A 22 -9.21 6.05 5.72
CA PHE A 22 -8.79 7.05 4.74
C PHE A 22 -9.61 8.34 4.83
N TYR A 23 -10.92 8.25 5.04
CA TYR A 23 -11.83 9.39 4.96
C TYR A 23 -12.30 9.94 6.32
N GLU A 24 -12.27 9.13 7.38
CA GLU A 24 -12.68 9.58 8.71
C GLU A 24 -11.49 9.86 9.65
N GLU A 25 -10.36 9.12 9.49
CA GLU A 25 -9.15 9.31 10.31
C GLU A 25 -8.06 10.13 9.59
N MET A 26 -7.95 10.01 8.26
CA MET A 26 -7.03 10.75 7.41
C MET A 26 -7.79 11.82 6.62
N SER A 27 -7.09 12.60 5.81
CA SER A 27 -7.66 13.77 5.14
C SER A 27 -8.24 13.51 3.74
N ALA A 28 -8.52 12.24 3.38
CA ALA A 28 -9.07 11.91 2.07
C ALA A 28 -10.47 12.50 1.86
N VAL A 29 -10.71 13.01 0.65
CA VAL A 29 -12.01 13.59 0.26
C VAL A 29 -12.86 12.49 -0.39
N PRO A 30 -14.00 12.09 0.20
CA PRO A 30 -14.82 11.03 -0.37
C PRO A 30 -15.56 11.52 -1.62
N THR A 31 -15.58 10.68 -2.67
CA THR A 31 -16.50 10.88 -3.79
C THR A 31 -17.95 10.69 -3.33
N GLY A 32 -18.94 11.26 -4.06
CA GLY A 32 -20.35 11.21 -3.64
C GLY A 32 -20.85 9.81 -3.30
N MET A 33 -20.48 8.78 -4.10
CA MET A 33 -20.87 7.39 -3.83
C MET A 33 -20.12 6.78 -2.63
N ALA A 34 -18.86 7.13 -2.42
CA ALA A 34 -18.10 6.68 -1.26
C ALA A 34 -18.70 7.25 0.04
N ALA A 35 -19.05 8.56 0.03
CA ALA A 35 -19.72 9.21 1.14
C ALA A 35 -21.08 8.57 1.47
N LEU A 36 -21.93 8.37 0.45
CA LEU A 36 -23.27 7.77 0.63
C LEU A 36 -23.22 6.35 1.19
N LYS A 37 -22.31 5.52 0.67
CA LYS A 37 -22.18 4.11 1.09
C LYS A 37 -21.30 3.93 2.30
N ARG A 38 -20.55 4.95 2.73
CA ARG A 38 -19.48 4.88 3.74
C ARG A 38 -18.54 3.70 3.48
N ARG A 39 -18.07 3.60 2.23
CA ARG A 39 -17.16 2.54 1.74
C ARG A 39 -16.21 3.13 0.73
N ASP A 40 -14.92 2.80 0.84
CA ASP A 40 -13.93 3.02 -0.19
C ASP A 40 -14.09 1.92 -1.24
N VAL A 41 -14.55 2.27 -2.43
CA VAL A 41 -14.87 1.34 -3.53
C VAL A 41 -14.36 1.89 -4.84
N ASP A 42 -13.60 1.08 -5.55
CA ASP A 42 -13.20 1.35 -6.93
C ASP A 42 -13.35 0.09 -7.81
N ALA A 43 -13.06 0.23 -9.11
CA ALA A 43 -13.18 -0.87 -10.06
C ALA A 43 -12.22 -2.03 -9.77
N TYR A 44 -11.08 -1.74 -9.17
CA TYR A 44 -10.07 -2.75 -8.81
C TYR A 44 -10.53 -3.74 -7.73
N ASP A 45 -11.50 -3.36 -6.91
CA ASP A 45 -12.03 -4.26 -5.87
C ASP A 45 -12.63 -5.56 -6.43
N ALA A 46 -13.05 -5.55 -7.69
CA ALA A 46 -13.63 -6.72 -8.36
C ALA A 46 -12.59 -7.72 -8.88
N ILE A 47 -11.36 -7.28 -9.10
CA ILE A 47 -10.28 -8.07 -9.72
C ILE A 47 -9.12 -8.36 -8.76
N CYS A 48 -9.14 -7.78 -7.57
CA CYS A 48 -8.12 -7.99 -6.54
C CYS A 48 -8.55 -9.05 -5.54
N ASP A 49 -7.57 -9.76 -5.00
CA ASP A 49 -7.74 -10.48 -3.76
C ASP A 49 -7.62 -9.53 -2.56
N HIS A 50 -8.40 -9.77 -1.52
CA HIS A 50 -8.43 -8.92 -0.32
C HIS A 50 -7.90 -9.69 0.87
N LEU A 51 -6.70 -9.34 1.34
CA LEU A 51 -6.13 -9.88 2.56
C LEU A 51 -6.77 -9.18 3.78
N LEU A 52 -7.18 -9.96 4.76
CA LEU A 52 -7.86 -9.48 5.96
C LEU A 52 -7.11 -9.92 7.22
N VAL A 53 -6.96 -9.00 8.15
CA VAL A 53 -6.67 -9.34 9.56
C VAL A 53 -7.97 -9.26 10.34
N ILE A 54 -8.31 -10.34 11.04
CA ILE A 54 -9.58 -10.53 11.72
C ILE A 54 -9.33 -10.74 13.22
N ASP A 55 -9.99 -9.91 14.02
CA ASP A 55 -10.06 -10.11 15.47
C ASP A 55 -11.36 -10.84 15.84
N HIS A 56 -11.23 -12.07 16.32
CA HIS A 56 -12.35 -12.92 16.73
C HIS A 56 -12.91 -12.55 18.11
N ALA A 57 -12.10 -11.92 18.96
CA ALA A 57 -12.52 -11.48 20.29
C ALA A 57 -13.32 -10.16 20.24
N ALA A 58 -13.04 -9.31 19.22
CA ALA A 58 -13.76 -8.06 19.05
C ALA A 58 -15.08 -8.30 18.31
N VAL A 59 -16.16 -8.14 19.04
CA VAL A 59 -17.51 -8.19 18.48
C VAL A 59 -17.86 -6.83 17.91
N ASN A 60 -18.40 -6.80 16.67
CA ASN A 60 -19.00 -5.57 16.12
C ASN A 60 -20.29 -5.25 16.87
N THR A 61 -20.18 -4.54 17.99
CA THR A 61 -21.32 -3.91 18.66
C THR A 61 -21.70 -2.67 17.88
N THR A 62 -22.69 -2.76 17.00
CA THR A 62 -23.43 -1.58 16.55
C THR A 62 -24.36 -1.17 17.69
N PRO A 63 -24.29 0.10 18.19
CA PRO A 63 -25.12 0.58 19.32
C PRO A 63 -26.64 0.47 19.09
N PHE A 64 -27.07 0.22 17.85
CA PHE A 64 -28.47 0.12 17.43
C PHE A 64 -28.85 -1.26 16.84
N ALA A 65 -28.22 -2.35 17.28
CA ALA A 65 -28.64 -3.68 16.88
C ALA A 65 -29.93 -4.08 17.64
N THR A 66 -31.06 -3.56 17.20
CA THR A 66 -32.40 -3.91 17.71
C THR A 66 -32.88 -5.32 17.36
N LYS A 67 -32.01 -6.17 16.79
CA LYS A 67 -32.35 -7.57 16.45
C LYS A 67 -31.57 -8.53 17.35
N PRO A 68 -32.24 -9.22 18.30
CA PRO A 68 -31.62 -10.10 19.29
C PRO A 68 -30.98 -11.38 18.73
N PHE A 69 -31.06 -11.64 17.42
CA PHE A 69 -30.57 -12.89 16.79
C PHE A 69 -29.40 -12.68 15.81
N ARG A 70 -28.75 -11.52 15.78
CA ARG A 70 -27.57 -11.37 14.92
C ARG A 70 -26.35 -11.96 15.63
N ARG A 71 -25.88 -13.14 15.17
CA ARG A 71 -24.58 -13.69 15.59
C ARG A 71 -23.51 -12.62 15.48
N ALA A 72 -22.81 -12.38 16.58
CA ALA A 72 -21.64 -11.53 16.65
C ALA A 72 -20.64 -11.95 15.56
N ARG A 73 -20.25 -11.01 14.70
CA ARG A 73 -19.29 -11.29 13.62
C ARG A 73 -17.93 -10.78 14.03
N PRO A 74 -16.86 -11.58 13.87
CA PRO A 74 -15.48 -11.14 14.10
C PRO A 74 -15.18 -9.85 13.36
N LYS A 75 -14.34 -8.99 13.93
CA LYS A 75 -14.05 -7.66 13.38
C LYS A 75 -12.87 -7.71 12.41
N VAL A 76 -13.04 -7.19 11.19
CA VAL A 76 -11.91 -6.91 10.28
C VAL A 76 -11.19 -5.68 10.81
N VAL A 77 -9.90 -5.80 11.11
CA VAL A 77 -9.08 -4.76 11.76
C VAL A 77 -7.91 -4.29 10.91
N GLY A 78 -7.55 -5.04 9.89
CA GLY A 78 -6.53 -4.70 8.91
C GLY A 78 -6.85 -5.30 7.55
N THR A 79 -6.36 -4.69 6.48
CA THR A 79 -6.54 -5.18 5.11
C THR A 79 -5.40 -4.74 4.19
N TYR A 80 -5.15 -5.54 3.16
CA TYR A 80 -4.40 -5.22 1.96
C TYR A 80 -5.18 -5.65 0.72
N ARG A 81 -5.03 -4.94 -0.37
CA ARG A 81 -5.51 -5.32 -1.68
C ARG A 81 -4.34 -5.86 -2.49
N LEU A 82 -4.51 -7.03 -3.08
CA LEU A 82 -3.48 -7.79 -3.79
C LEU A 82 -3.94 -7.96 -5.24
N LEU A 83 -3.23 -7.35 -6.20
CA LEU A 83 -3.54 -7.46 -7.63
C LEU A 83 -2.40 -8.18 -8.33
N ARG A 84 -2.67 -9.40 -8.80
CA ARG A 84 -1.72 -10.15 -9.61
C ARG A 84 -1.69 -9.66 -11.04
N GLN A 85 -0.55 -9.79 -11.68
CA GLN A 85 -0.34 -9.36 -13.07
C GLN A 85 -1.37 -9.96 -14.03
N GLU A 86 -1.68 -11.26 -13.93
CA GLU A 86 -2.63 -11.91 -14.84
C GLU A 86 -4.03 -11.28 -14.75
N ALA A 87 -4.44 -10.87 -13.55
CA ALA A 87 -5.70 -10.18 -13.35
C ALA A 87 -5.64 -8.74 -13.87
N ALA A 88 -4.51 -8.04 -13.68
CA ALA A 88 -4.29 -6.71 -14.21
C ALA A 88 -4.32 -6.71 -15.75
N ASP A 89 -3.55 -7.60 -16.38
CA ASP A 89 -3.44 -7.73 -17.86
C ASP A 89 -4.78 -8.09 -18.52
N SER A 90 -5.60 -8.88 -17.82
CA SER A 90 -6.93 -9.29 -18.31
C SER A 90 -8.00 -8.20 -18.19
N HIS A 91 -7.70 -7.06 -17.54
CA HIS A 91 -8.67 -5.99 -17.28
C HIS A 91 -8.10 -4.63 -17.71
N PHE A 92 -7.70 -3.78 -16.80
CA PHE A 92 -7.31 -2.39 -17.06
C PHE A 92 -5.92 -2.03 -16.51
N GLY A 93 -5.07 -3.04 -16.32
CA GLY A 93 -3.70 -2.87 -15.84
C GLY A 93 -3.59 -2.69 -14.33
N PHE A 94 -2.40 -2.40 -13.86
CA PHE A 94 -2.14 -2.06 -12.47
C PHE A 94 -2.66 -0.67 -12.10
N TYR A 95 -3.12 -0.49 -10.87
CA TYR A 95 -3.52 0.82 -10.36
C TYR A 95 -2.36 1.83 -10.42
N THR A 96 -1.15 1.38 -10.09
CA THR A 96 0.08 2.16 -10.13
C THR A 96 0.36 2.77 -11.51
N ALA A 97 -0.09 2.15 -12.60
CA ALA A 97 0.09 2.67 -13.96
C ALA A 97 -0.65 4.00 -14.22
N GLY A 98 -1.62 4.35 -13.39
CA GLY A 98 -2.26 5.68 -13.40
C GLY A 98 -1.37 6.80 -12.85
N GLU A 99 -0.25 6.47 -12.23
CA GLU A 99 0.68 7.41 -11.60
C GLU A 99 2.10 7.30 -12.14
N TYR A 100 2.54 6.08 -12.46
CA TYR A 100 3.90 5.76 -12.85
C TYR A 100 3.94 4.98 -14.16
N ASP A 101 4.93 5.30 -15.00
CA ASP A 101 5.26 4.49 -16.17
C ASP A 101 6.03 3.24 -15.72
N ILE A 102 5.30 2.15 -15.50
CA ILE A 102 5.85 0.87 -15.07
C ILE A 102 6.23 -0.04 -16.26
N ALA A 103 5.84 0.31 -17.47
CA ALA A 103 6.04 -0.55 -18.64
C ALA A 103 7.53 -0.81 -18.95
N PRO A 104 8.45 0.17 -18.88
CA PRO A 104 9.89 -0.08 -19.07
C PRO A 104 10.46 -1.04 -18.03
N MET A 105 10.06 -0.91 -16.75
CA MET A 105 10.49 -1.79 -15.68
C MET A 105 10.01 -3.22 -15.92
N MET A 106 8.76 -3.42 -16.31
CA MET A 106 8.22 -4.75 -16.61
C MET A 106 8.92 -5.36 -17.82
N ALA A 107 9.21 -4.58 -18.86
CA ALA A 107 9.92 -5.03 -20.03
C ALA A 107 11.39 -5.40 -19.73
N ALA A 108 12.03 -4.74 -18.78
CA ALA A 108 13.39 -5.05 -18.34
C ALA A 108 13.45 -6.35 -17.51
N ASN A 109 12.31 -6.87 -17.02
CA ASN A 109 12.24 -8.09 -16.23
C ASN A 109 11.28 -9.10 -16.87
N PRO A 110 11.60 -9.60 -18.07
CA PRO A 110 10.73 -10.52 -18.82
C PRO A 110 10.55 -11.83 -18.07
N GLY A 111 9.29 -12.28 -17.94
CA GLY A 111 8.94 -13.50 -17.23
C GLY A 111 8.79 -13.35 -15.71
N ALA A 112 9.13 -12.21 -15.13
CA ALA A 112 8.83 -11.92 -13.74
C ALA A 112 7.30 -11.77 -13.54
N ARG A 113 6.80 -12.36 -12.45
CA ARG A 113 5.39 -12.24 -12.02
C ARG A 113 5.27 -11.15 -10.98
N PHE A 114 4.52 -10.12 -11.33
CA PHE A 114 4.33 -8.95 -10.48
C PHE A 114 3.05 -9.05 -9.64
N LEU A 115 3.14 -8.52 -8.42
CA LEU A 115 2.02 -8.35 -7.50
C LEU A 115 1.95 -6.88 -7.06
N GLU A 116 0.85 -6.21 -7.33
CA GLU A 116 0.62 -4.89 -6.76
C GLU A 116 -0.01 -4.98 -5.38
N LEU A 117 0.60 -4.29 -4.42
CA LEU A 117 0.12 -4.10 -3.06
C LEU A 117 -0.55 -2.73 -2.93
N GLY A 118 -1.83 -2.72 -2.63
CA GLY A 118 -2.58 -1.47 -2.50
C GLY A 118 -3.52 -1.42 -1.31
N ARG A 119 -4.05 -0.23 -1.04
CA ARG A 119 -5.08 0.02 0.00
C ARG A 119 -4.73 -0.57 1.36
N SER A 120 -3.45 -0.53 1.74
CA SER A 120 -2.99 -0.94 3.06
C SER A 120 -3.60 -0.08 4.15
N CYS A 121 -4.32 -0.66 5.07
CA CYS A 121 -4.75 0.07 6.26
C CYS A 121 -5.05 -0.84 7.44
N VAL A 122 -4.88 -0.27 8.63
CA VAL A 122 -5.15 -0.91 9.92
C VAL A 122 -5.90 0.08 10.80
N LEU A 123 -6.93 -0.36 11.51
CA LEU A 123 -7.63 0.45 12.50
C LEU A 123 -6.67 0.96 13.58
N LYS A 124 -6.80 2.22 13.98
CA LYS A 124 -5.89 2.89 14.92
C LYS A 124 -5.58 2.09 16.20
N PRO A 125 -6.54 1.47 16.91
CA PRO A 125 -6.23 0.66 18.09
C PRO A 125 -5.43 -0.63 17.80
N TYR A 126 -5.37 -1.05 16.53
CA TYR A 126 -4.71 -2.27 16.09
C TYR A 126 -3.38 -2.01 15.35
N ARG A 127 -2.91 -0.76 15.30
CA ARG A 127 -1.60 -0.41 14.69
C ARG A 127 -0.46 -0.84 15.60
N THR A 128 -0.33 -2.15 15.78
CA THR A 128 0.68 -2.81 16.61
C THR A 128 1.65 -3.60 15.74
N LYS A 129 2.85 -3.88 16.26
CA LYS A 129 3.84 -4.74 15.62
C LYS A 129 3.21 -6.08 15.17
N ARG A 130 2.43 -6.71 16.05
CA ARG A 130 1.77 -8.00 15.77
C ARG A 130 0.83 -7.94 14.56
N THR A 131 0.05 -6.87 14.42
CA THR A 131 -0.86 -6.73 13.26
C THR A 131 -0.08 -6.57 11.95
N VAL A 132 1.00 -5.79 11.98
CA VAL A 132 1.88 -5.61 10.81
C VAL A 132 2.54 -6.94 10.44
N GLU A 133 3.05 -7.69 11.43
CA GLU A 133 3.63 -9.03 11.21
C GLU A 133 2.62 -10.01 10.61
N LEU A 134 1.37 -10.00 11.07
CA LEU A 134 0.30 -10.83 10.50
C LEU A 134 0.01 -10.46 9.04
N LEU A 135 -0.05 -9.17 8.69
CA LEU A 135 -0.23 -8.73 7.30
C LEU A 135 0.93 -9.21 6.42
N TRP A 136 2.17 -9.03 6.88
CA TRP A 136 3.35 -9.50 6.14
C TRP A 136 3.41 -11.02 6.01
N ALA A 137 3.05 -11.77 7.05
CA ALA A 137 2.95 -13.22 6.97
C ALA A 137 1.91 -13.66 5.92
N GLY A 138 0.76 -12.99 5.87
CA GLY A 138 -0.27 -13.24 4.86
C GLY A 138 0.19 -12.90 3.45
N ILE A 139 0.85 -11.74 3.26
CA ILE A 139 1.44 -11.34 1.97
C ILE A 139 2.50 -12.36 1.55
N TRP A 140 3.39 -12.76 2.46
CA TRP A 140 4.44 -13.72 2.16
C TRP A 140 3.90 -15.09 1.73
N ALA A 141 2.90 -15.61 2.46
CA ALA A 141 2.21 -16.85 2.07
C ALA A 141 1.59 -16.74 0.66
N TYR A 142 1.00 -15.57 0.34
CA TYR A 142 0.44 -15.30 -0.98
C TYR A 142 1.52 -15.23 -2.06
N VAL A 143 2.63 -14.55 -1.81
CA VAL A 143 3.81 -14.46 -2.70
C VAL A 143 4.34 -15.85 -3.03
N GLN A 144 4.52 -16.70 -2.02
CA GLN A 144 4.99 -18.08 -2.20
C GLN A 144 3.99 -18.93 -3.00
N HIS A 145 2.71 -18.87 -2.65
CA HIS A 145 1.65 -19.65 -3.32
C HIS A 145 1.54 -19.33 -4.81
N HIS A 146 1.59 -18.03 -5.15
CA HIS A 146 1.47 -17.56 -6.54
C HIS A 146 2.82 -17.41 -7.24
N ARG A 147 3.94 -17.78 -6.57
CA ARG A 147 5.31 -17.66 -7.10
C ARG A 147 5.59 -16.28 -7.66
N ILE A 148 5.26 -15.24 -6.91
CA ILE A 148 5.50 -13.85 -7.27
C ILE A 148 7.01 -13.56 -7.21
N ASP A 149 7.52 -12.84 -8.20
CA ASP A 149 8.95 -12.51 -8.32
C ASP A 149 9.24 -11.09 -7.83
N ALA A 150 8.26 -10.18 -7.95
CA ALA A 150 8.39 -8.82 -7.44
C ALA A 150 7.04 -8.23 -6.97
N MET A 151 7.08 -7.46 -5.90
CA MET A 151 5.97 -6.65 -5.44
C MET A 151 6.18 -5.20 -5.82
N LEU A 152 5.10 -4.49 -6.17
CA LEU A 152 5.11 -3.07 -6.50
C LEU A 152 3.89 -2.36 -5.92
N GLY A 153 3.90 -1.04 -5.94
CA GLY A 153 2.77 -0.22 -5.55
C GLY A 153 3.16 1.23 -5.29
N CYS A 154 2.20 2.01 -4.80
CA CYS A 154 2.43 3.37 -4.34
C CYS A 154 2.36 3.42 -2.81
N ALA A 155 3.33 4.09 -2.20
CA ALA A 155 3.36 4.36 -0.78
C ALA A 155 3.24 5.87 -0.53
N SER A 156 2.40 6.25 0.43
CA SER A 156 1.99 7.63 0.62
C SER A 156 2.72 8.29 1.80
N LEU A 157 3.19 9.52 1.58
CA LEU A 157 3.54 10.48 2.61
C LEU A 157 2.32 11.39 2.84
N GLU A 158 2.01 11.71 4.07
CA GLU A 158 0.91 12.62 4.41
C GLU A 158 1.27 14.05 4.00
N GLY A 159 0.37 14.71 3.27
CA GLY A 159 0.52 16.08 2.78
C GLY A 159 0.68 16.17 1.26
N THR A 160 0.26 17.33 0.73
CA THR A 160 0.24 17.65 -0.71
C THR A 160 1.23 18.75 -1.08
N ASP A 161 2.05 19.19 -0.13
CA ASP A 161 3.10 20.18 -0.34
C ASP A 161 4.47 19.50 -0.37
N PRO A 162 5.08 19.31 -1.56
CA PRO A 162 6.35 18.64 -1.68
C PRO A 162 7.50 19.37 -0.99
N ASP A 163 7.43 20.69 -0.78
CA ASP A 163 8.47 21.45 -0.09
C ASP A 163 8.53 21.08 1.40
N ARG A 164 7.37 20.85 2.01
CA ARG A 164 7.31 20.33 3.38
C ARG A 164 7.77 18.89 3.49
N LEU A 165 7.77 18.15 2.39
CA LEU A 165 8.22 16.77 2.29
C LEU A 165 9.64 16.65 1.71
N ALA A 166 10.37 17.79 1.57
CA ALA A 166 11.69 17.82 0.94
C ALA A 166 12.66 16.79 1.55
N LEU A 167 12.74 16.72 2.89
CA LEU A 167 13.67 15.82 3.58
C LEU A 167 13.37 14.33 3.32
N PRO A 168 12.17 13.79 3.55
CA PRO A 168 11.87 12.39 3.27
C PRO A 168 11.93 12.05 1.78
N LEU A 169 11.49 12.94 0.87
CA LEU A 169 11.59 12.71 -0.58
C LEU A 169 13.03 12.62 -1.04
N SER A 170 13.89 13.58 -0.63
CA SER A 170 15.31 13.57 -0.98
C SER A 170 16.05 12.37 -0.39
N PHE A 171 15.67 11.93 0.80
CA PHE A 171 16.23 10.72 1.39
C PHE A 171 15.92 9.49 0.53
N LEU A 172 14.66 9.29 0.12
CA LEU A 172 14.29 8.16 -0.73
C LEU A 172 15.02 8.23 -2.08
N HIS A 173 15.13 9.43 -2.66
CA HIS A 173 15.84 9.66 -3.93
C HIS A 173 17.34 9.29 -3.83
N HIS A 174 18.03 9.77 -2.80
CA HIS A 174 19.49 9.64 -2.71
C HIS A 174 19.98 8.33 -2.08
N HIS A 175 19.16 7.71 -1.21
CA HIS A 175 19.60 6.59 -0.36
C HIS A 175 18.80 5.30 -0.57
N ALA A 176 17.68 5.34 -1.28
CA ALA A 176 16.81 4.19 -1.47
C ALA A 176 16.24 4.09 -2.90
N ARG A 177 16.90 4.73 -3.89
CA ARG A 177 16.46 4.70 -5.29
C ARG A 177 16.59 3.29 -5.87
N ALA A 178 15.58 2.89 -6.64
CA ALA A 178 15.60 1.62 -7.37
C ALA A 178 16.70 1.62 -8.45
N ALA A 179 17.32 0.47 -8.66
CA ALA A 179 18.22 0.26 -9.79
C ALA A 179 17.48 0.45 -11.12
N GLU A 180 18.23 0.77 -12.19
CA GLU A 180 17.66 1.13 -13.49
C GLU A 180 16.60 0.14 -13.99
N GLY A 181 16.86 -1.17 -13.95
CA GLY A 181 15.94 -2.23 -14.38
C GLY A 181 14.70 -2.39 -13.49
N TRP A 182 14.67 -1.77 -12.31
CA TRP A 182 13.56 -1.85 -11.35
C TRP A 182 12.91 -0.48 -11.08
N CYS A 183 13.40 0.57 -11.72
CA CYS A 183 12.91 1.92 -11.49
C CYS A 183 11.72 2.24 -12.41
N ALA A 184 10.59 2.65 -11.82
CA ALA A 184 9.52 3.32 -12.55
C ALA A 184 9.56 4.82 -12.29
N ARG A 185 9.19 5.60 -13.30
CA ARG A 185 9.15 7.06 -13.24
C ARG A 185 7.71 7.55 -13.19
N ALA A 186 7.45 8.57 -12.37
CA ALA A 186 6.16 9.25 -12.36
C ALA A 186 5.78 9.77 -13.74
N LEU A 187 4.52 9.65 -14.11
CA LEU A 187 3.99 10.12 -15.39
C LEU A 187 4.30 11.62 -15.58
N PRO A 188 4.72 12.09 -16.77
CA PRO A 188 5.21 13.45 -16.97
C PRO A 188 4.27 14.55 -16.46
N LYS A 189 2.94 14.35 -16.59
CA LYS A 189 1.93 15.31 -16.13
C LYS A 189 1.73 15.35 -14.61
N ARG A 190 2.24 14.36 -13.90
CA ARG A 190 2.10 14.20 -12.44
C ARG A 190 3.43 14.27 -11.71
N TYR A 191 4.54 14.35 -12.44
CA TYR A 191 5.88 14.28 -11.90
C TYR A 191 6.20 15.45 -10.96
N VAL A 192 6.63 15.11 -9.76
CA VAL A 192 7.21 16.03 -8.78
C VAL A 192 8.62 15.55 -8.45
N ALA A 193 9.61 16.43 -8.56
CA ALA A 193 10.99 16.11 -8.23
C ALA A 193 11.13 15.70 -6.76
N MET A 194 11.90 14.64 -6.52
CA MET A 194 12.20 14.15 -5.17
C MET A 194 13.55 14.67 -4.64
N ASP A 195 14.48 15.05 -5.52
CA ASP A 195 15.81 15.63 -5.23
C ASP A 195 15.69 17.11 -4.84
N ARG A 196 15.01 17.40 -3.76
CA ARG A 196 14.74 18.77 -3.30
C ARG A 196 15.83 19.35 -2.40
N LEU A 197 16.66 18.50 -1.83
CA LEU A 197 17.83 18.82 -1.03
C LEU A 197 19.05 18.10 -1.61
N ALA A 198 20.19 18.77 -1.60
CA ALA A 198 21.45 18.13 -1.96
C ALA A 198 21.72 16.93 -1.04
N ARG A 199 22.37 15.89 -1.55
CA ARG A 199 22.61 14.63 -0.82
C ARG A 199 23.29 14.87 0.54
N GLU A 200 24.22 15.82 0.59
CA GLU A 200 25.00 16.19 1.77
C GLU A 200 24.16 16.92 2.83
N ALA A 201 23.06 17.55 2.41
CA ALA A 201 22.12 18.24 3.31
C ALA A 201 21.05 17.30 3.89
N VAL A 202 20.96 16.05 3.44
CA VAL A 202 20.01 15.06 3.96
C VAL A 202 20.60 14.39 5.18
N ASP A 203 20.09 14.71 6.37
CA ASP A 203 20.34 13.92 7.58
C ASP A 203 19.54 12.61 7.55
N PRO A 204 20.18 11.44 7.40
CA PRO A 204 19.47 10.16 7.30
C PRO A 204 18.65 9.82 8.54
N LYS A 205 19.11 10.21 9.73
CA LYS A 205 18.39 9.93 10.98
C LYS A 205 17.11 10.74 11.07
N ALA A 206 17.17 12.03 10.78
CA ALA A 206 16.01 12.92 10.77
C ALA A 206 15.02 12.49 9.66
N ALA A 207 15.52 12.15 8.47
CA ALA A 207 14.71 11.67 7.37
C ALA A 207 13.98 10.38 7.71
N LEU A 208 14.65 9.38 8.29
CA LEU A 208 14.02 8.15 8.74
C LEU A 208 12.96 8.40 9.82
N GLN A 209 13.15 9.39 10.70
CA GLN A 209 12.12 9.75 11.69
C GLN A 209 10.88 10.34 11.01
N ALA A 210 11.05 11.17 9.99
CA ALA A 210 9.97 11.82 9.23
C ALA A 210 9.18 10.86 8.33
N LEU A 211 9.75 9.72 7.93
CA LEU A 211 9.06 8.74 7.09
C LEU A 211 7.90 8.07 7.83
N PRO A 212 6.77 7.77 7.13
CA PRO A 212 5.68 6.97 7.66
C PRO A 212 6.13 5.56 8.07
N PRO A 213 5.48 4.94 9.07
CA PRO A 213 5.82 3.58 9.53
C PRO A 213 5.81 2.53 8.42
N LEU A 214 4.89 2.65 7.44
CA LEU A 214 4.79 1.74 6.31
C LEU A 214 6.04 1.80 5.42
N ILE A 215 6.49 3.00 5.05
CA ILE A 215 7.69 3.22 4.24
C ILE A 215 8.94 2.73 4.98
N LYS A 216 9.04 2.97 6.28
CA LYS A 216 10.09 2.38 7.13
C LYS A 216 10.09 0.86 7.10
N GLY A 217 8.90 0.26 7.09
CA GLY A 217 8.72 -1.18 6.95
C GLY A 217 9.26 -1.70 5.63
N TYR A 218 8.92 -1.05 4.53
CA TYR A 218 9.42 -1.38 3.19
C TYR A 218 10.95 -1.27 3.09
N LEU A 219 11.53 -0.19 3.59
CA LEU A 219 13.01 -0.02 3.63
C LEU A 219 13.70 -1.15 4.39
N ARG A 220 13.12 -1.60 5.50
CA ARG A 220 13.68 -2.69 6.32
C ARG A 220 13.73 -4.02 5.57
N VAL A 221 12.79 -4.30 4.71
CA VAL A 221 12.76 -5.53 3.91
C VAL A 221 13.50 -5.40 2.57
N GLY A 222 14.12 -4.25 2.30
CA GLY A 222 14.95 -4.03 1.12
C GLY A 222 14.20 -3.44 -0.08
N ALA A 223 13.01 -2.87 0.12
CA ALA A 223 12.32 -2.16 -0.94
C ALA A 223 13.09 -0.90 -1.37
N THR A 224 12.96 -0.56 -2.64
CA THR A 224 13.52 0.62 -3.28
C THR A 224 12.43 1.46 -3.94
N PHE A 225 12.75 2.71 -4.28
CA PHE A 225 11.76 3.70 -4.70
C PHE A 225 12.06 4.23 -6.11
N GLY A 226 11.00 4.59 -6.83
CA GLY A 226 11.09 5.07 -8.20
C GLY A 226 11.57 6.52 -8.32
N ASP A 227 11.46 7.05 -9.52
CA ASP A 227 11.83 8.41 -9.87
C ASP A 227 10.61 9.31 -9.93
N GLY A 228 10.64 10.36 -9.13
CA GLY A 228 9.55 11.30 -8.97
C GLY A 228 8.48 10.85 -7.99
N ALA A 229 7.81 11.83 -7.40
CA ALA A 229 6.63 11.66 -6.57
C ALA A 229 5.38 12.14 -7.30
N VAL A 230 4.21 11.80 -6.79
CA VAL A 230 2.91 12.19 -7.35
C VAL A 230 2.04 12.75 -6.23
N VAL A 231 1.51 13.96 -6.40
CA VAL A 231 0.54 14.54 -5.45
C VAL A 231 -0.85 13.96 -5.73
N ASP A 232 -1.44 13.36 -4.70
CA ASP A 232 -2.83 12.91 -4.71
C ASP A 232 -3.70 13.84 -3.84
N HIS A 233 -4.39 14.76 -4.51
CA HIS A 233 -5.29 15.71 -3.84
C HIS A 233 -6.53 15.04 -3.25
N GLN A 234 -6.96 13.89 -3.79
CA GLN A 234 -8.11 13.16 -3.26
C GLN A 234 -7.80 12.54 -1.90
N PHE A 235 -6.64 11.93 -1.77
CA PHE A 235 -6.21 11.32 -0.52
C PHE A 235 -5.42 12.27 0.40
N GLY A 236 -5.06 13.47 -0.09
CA GLY A 236 -4.28 14.44 0.68
C GLY A 236 -2.85 13.99 0.92
N THR A 237 -2.27 13.26 -0.03
CA THR A 237 -0.95 12.61 0.08
C THR A 237 0.00 13.00 -1.04
N THR A 238 1.26 12.69 -0.84
CA THR A 238 2.28 12.65 -1.89
C THR A 238 2.79 11.22 -1.97
N ASP A 239 2.58 10.58 -3.11
CA ASP A 239 2.83 9.17 -3.33
C ASP A 239 4.19 8.95 -3.98
N VAL A 240 4.86 7.88 -3.59
CA VAL A 240 6.13 7.43 -4.15
C VAL A 240 5.99 5.98 -4.63
N PHE A 241 6.52 5.68 -5.80
CA PHE A 241 6.58 4.31 -6.28
C PHE A 241 7.50 3.48 -5.39
N VAL A 242 7.07 2.28 -5.05
CA VAL A 242 7.85 1.30 -4.30
C VAL A 242 7.90 0.00 -5.07
N VAL A 243 9.08 -0.61 -5.12
CA VAL A 243 9.31 -1.93 -5.69
C VAL A 243 10.14 -2.79 -4.74
N LEU A 244 9.78 -4.05 -4.65
CA LEU A 244 10.46 -5.04 -3.81
C LEU A 244 10.59 -6.35 -4.57
N PRO A 245 11.71 -6.61 -5.25
CA PRO A 245 12.05 -7.93 -5.77
C PRO A 245 12.13 -8.93 -4.62
N VAL A 246 11.54 -10.11 -4.80
CA VAL A 246 11.54 -11.16 -3.76
C VAL A 246 12.96 -11.65 -3.46
N SER A 247 13.86 -11.65 -4.46
CA SER A 247 15.27 -11.96 -4.28
C SER A 247 15.96 -11.03 -3.27
N ALA A 248 15.63 -9.74 -3.27
CA ALA A 248 16.20 -8.77 -2.34
C ALA A 248 15.85 -9.07 -0.87
N ILE A 249 14.66 -9.63 -0.62
CA ILE A 249 14.28 -10.08 0.73
C ILE A 249 15.16 -11.24 1.18
N ALA A 250 15.36 -12.23 0.29
CA ALA A 250 16.15 -13.42 0.61
C ALA A 250 17.62 -13.09 0.87
N GLU A 251 18.22 -12.18 0.10
CA GLU A 251 19.60 -11.71 0.30
C GLU A 251 19.77 -11.06 1.66
N ARG A 252 18.88 -10.13 2.03
CA ARG A 252 18.96 -9.41 3.30
C ARG A 252 18.81 -10.29 4.54
N TYR A 253 18.16 -11.45 4.43
CA TYR A 253 18.05 -12.43 5.52
C TYR A 253 19.16 -13.46 5.52
N ARG A 254 20.01 -13.53 4.47
CA ARG A 254 21.20 -14.39 4.41
C ARG A 254 22.42 -13.74 5.06
N ASP A 255 22.47 -12.39 5.10
CA ASP A 255 23.59 -11.61 5.61
C ASP A 255 23.50 -11.32 7.13
N HIS A 256 22.58 -12.00 7.82
CA HIS A 256 22.37 -11.94 9.28
C HIS A 256 22.22 -13.34 9.85
#